data_0aa04c629b8e58a6ea569666527142c4
#
_entry.id   0aa04c629b8e58a6ea569666527142c4
#
_cell.length_a   1.000
_cell.length_b   1.000
_cell.length_c   1.000
_cell.angle_alpha   90.00
_cell.angle_beta   90.00
_cell.angle_gamma   90.00
#
_symmetry.space_group_name_H-M   'P 1'
#
loop_
_entity.id
_entity.type
_entity.pdbx_description
1 polymer ?
#
loop_
_entity_poly.entity_id
_entity_poly.type
_entity_poly.pdbx_seq_one_letter_code
_entity_poly.pdbx_strand_id
1 'polypeptide(L)'
;MACTTILVGKKASYDGSTMIARNDDSGSGHFTAKKFVVVQPEEHPAVYKSVISHVEVPLPGNALRMTAMPNAVEGKGIWAASGVNAANVGMTATETI
;
A
#
# COMPACT_ATOMS: atom_id res chain seq x y z
N MET A 1 -2.94 13.96 11.15
CA MET A 1 -2.65 12.52 11.38
C MET A 1 -1.24 12.26 10.91
N ALA A 2 -0.37 11.75 11.74
CA ALA A 2 1.04 11.60 11.41
C ALA A 2 1.42 10.12 11.37
N CYS A 3 1.39 9.52 10.18
CA CYS A 3 2.02 8.22 9.97
C CYS A 3 3.55 8.40 9.96
N THR A 4 4.27 7.39 10.38
CA THR A 4 5.73 7.36 10.32
C THR A 4 6.18 6.25 9.39
N THR A 5 7.11 6.56 8.51
CA THR A 5 7.73 5.59 7.61
C THR A 5 9.23 5.52 7.87
N ILE A 6 9.76 4.31 7.93
CA ILE A 6 11.19 4.04 8.03
C ILE A 6 11.61 3.34 6.73
N LEU A 7 12.62 3.89 6.08
CA LEU A 7 13.26 3.31 4.91
C LEU A 7 14.67 2.85 5.28
N VAL A 8 14.96 1.58 5.07
CA VAL A 8 16.27 1.00 5.37
C VAL A 8 16.93 0.61 4.05
N GLY A 9 18.02 1.30 3.72
CA GLY A 9 18.85 0.98 2.56
C GLY A 9 19.80 -0.18 2.86
N LYS A 10 20.28 -0.83 1.81
CA LYS A 10 21.13 -2.03 1.91
C LYS A 10 22.42 -1.85 2.70
N LYS A 11 22.93 -0.64 2.84
CA LYS A 11 24.12 -0.36 3.64
C LYS A 11 23.84 -0.29 5.15
N ALA A 12 22.58 -0.17 5.53
CA ALA A 12 22.14 -0.08 6.91
C ALA A 12 21.49 -1.37 7.41
N SER A 13 21.33 -2.37 6.55
CA SER A 13 20.80 -3.68 6.92
C SER A 13 21.93 -4.68 7.10
N TYR A 14 21.71 -5.69 7.97
CA TYR A 14 22.69 -6.71 8.27
C TYR A 14 23.03 -7.61 7.07
N ASP A 15 22.03 -7.94 6.26
CA ASP A 15 22.13 -8.88 5.14
C ASP A 15 22.10 -8.19 3.76
N GLY A 16 22.13 -6.86 3.72
CA GLY A 16 22.06 -6.09 2.49
C GLY A 16 20.65 -5.96 1.90
N SER A 17 19.62 -6.43 2.59
CA SER A 17 18.23 -6.24 2.18
C SER A 17 17.80 -4.77 2.30
N THR A 18 16.77 -4.39 1.56
CA THR A 18 16.09 -3.12 1.74
C THR A 18 14.74 -3.34 2.39
N MET A 19 14.33 -2.43 3.25
CA MET A 19 13.08 -2.56 4.01
C MET A 19 12.30 -1.26 4.01
N ILE A 20 10.97 -1.39 3.99
CA ILE A 20 10.03 -0.32 4.24
C ILE A 20 9.17 -0.75 5.44
N ALA A 21 9.15 0.06 6.48
CA ALA A 21 8.29 -0.14 7.63
C ALA A 21 7.48 1.11 7.88
N ARG A 22 6.19 0.95 8.20
CA ARG A 22 5.33 2.09 8.53
C ARG A 22 4.33 1.74 9.61
N ASN A 23 3.93 2.72 10.34
CA ASN A 23 2.70 2.69 11.12
C ASN A 23 1.59 3.46 10.39
N ASP A 24 0.37 3.23 10.79
CA ASP A 24 -0.81 3.90 10.25
C ASP A 24 -1.58 4.47 11.45
N ASP A 25 -1.25 5.70 11.80
CA ASP A 25 -1.80 6.37 12.97
C ASP A 25 -3.14 7.02 12.66
N SER A 26 -4.10 6.83 13.55
CA SER A 26 -5.37 7.53 13.50
C SER A 26 -5.37 8.69 14.49
N GLY A 27 -5.59 9.91 13.99
CA GLY A 27 -5.74 11.08 14.83
C GLY A 27 -6.99 11.07 15.71
N SER A 28 -7.96 10.23 15.41
CA SER A 28 -9.18 10.04 16.18
C SER A 28 -9.09 8.93 17.24
N GLY A 29 -7.99 8.19 17.27
CA GLY A 29 -7.81 7.02 18.14
C GLY A 29 -8.61 5.79 17.70
N HIS A 30 -9.25 5.82 16.54
CA HIS A 30 -9.95 4.65 16.01
C HIS A 30 -8.95 3.61 15.49
N PHE A 31 -9.12 2.39 15.94
CA PHE A 31 -8.39 1.25 15.40
C PHE A 31 -9.09 0.74 14.15
N THR A 32 -8.32 0.57 13.07
CA THR A 32 -8.79 -0.11 11.86
C THR A 32 -7.92 -1.33 11.61
N ALA A 33 -8.54 -2.51 11.62
CA ALA A 33 -7.85 -3.75 11.33
C ALA A 33 -7.27 -3.72 9.90
N LYS A 34 -6.08 -4.27 9.76
CA LYS A 34 -5.42 -4.49 8.47
C LYS A 34 -5.50 -5.96 8.08
N LYS A 35 -5.40 -6.22 6.80
CA LYS A 35 -5.23 -7.57 6.27
C LYS A 35 -4.05 -7.59 5.29
N PHE A 36 -3.35 -8.70 5.23
CA PHE A 36 -2.36 -8.94 4.20
C PHE A 36 -3.04 -9.60 3.01
N VAL A 37 -2.85 -9.06 1.82
CA VAL A 37 -3.44 -9.61 0.59
C VAL A 37 -2.37 -9.77 -0.49
N VAL A 38 -2.59 -10.76 -1.35
CA VAL A 38 -1.88 -10.93 -2.61
C VAL A 38 -2.87 -10.61 -3.72
N VAL A 39 -2.51 -9.70 -4.60
CA VAL A 39 -3.33 -9.29 -5.75
C VAL A 39 -2.68 -9.82 -7.01
N GLN A 40 -3.40 -10.65 -7.76
CA GLN A 40 -2.91 -11.20 -9.01
C GLN A 40 -3.06 -10.18 -10.15
N PRO A 41 -2.28 -10.31 -11.24
CA PRO A 41 -2.36 -9.37 -12.37
C PRO A 41 -3.78 -9.18 -12.92
N GLU A 42 -4.55 -10.26 -13.02
CA GLU A 42 -5.91 -10.27 -13.53
C GLU A 42 -6.95 -9.65 -12.60
N GLU A 43 -6.61 -9.46 -11.33
CA GLU A 43 -7.47 -8.82 -10.34
C GLU A 43 -7.37 -7.29 -10.36
N HIS A 44 -6.40 -6.75 -11.09
CA HIS A 44 -6.26 -5.30 -11.24
C HIS A 44 -7.34 -4.76 -12.18
N PRO A 45 -8.04 -3.70 -11.80
CA PRO A 45 -9.02 -3.09 -12.69
C PRO A 45 -8.33 -2.33 -13.82
N ALA A 46 -9.02 -2.15 -14.95
CA ALA A 46 -8.53 -1.30 -16.04
C ALA A 46 -8.51 0.18 -15.65
N VAL A 47 -9.37 0.57 -14.73
CA VAL A 47 -9.45 1.95 -14.21
C VAL A 47 -9.52 1.89 -12.69
N TYR A 48 -8.59 2.56 -12.04
CA TYR A 48 -8.69 2.79 -10.60
C TYR A 48 -9.74 3.87 -10.33
N LYS A 49 -10.66 3.56 -9.41
CA LYS A 49 -11.67 4.50 -8.93
C LYS A 49 -11.43 4.78 -7.46
N SER A 50 -11.26 6.03 -7.12
CA SER A 50 -11.06 6.42 -5.73
C SER A 50 -12.30 6.09 -4.89
N VAL A 51 -12.06 5.54 -3.68
CA VAL A 51 -13.16 5.25 -2.72
C VAL A 51 -13.56 6.48 -1.89
N ILE A 52 -12.80 7.57 -2.00
CA ILE A 52 -13.00 8.79 -1.19
C ILE A 52 -13.22 10.05 -2.03
N SER A 53 -13.12 9.95 -3.36
CA SER A 53 -13.26 11.08 -4.27
C SER A 53 -13.85 10.63 -5.61
N HIS A 54 -13.98 11.56 -6.56
CA HIS A 54 -14.42 11.27 -7.91
C HIS A 54 -13.26 11.00 -8.89
N VAL A 55 -12.03 10.84 -8.37
CA VAL A 55 -10.85 10.62 -9.20
C VAL A 55 -10.88 9.22 -9.80
N GLU A 56 -10.71 9.16 -11.10
CA GLU A 56 -10.50 7.93 -11.85
C GLU A 56 -9.17 7.99 -12.59
N VAL A 57 -8.40 6.91 -12.56
CA VAL A 57 -7.09 6.83 -13.21
C VAL A 57 -7.02 5.56 -14.06
N PRO A 58 -6.83 5.67 -15.38
CA PRO A 58 -6.57 4.49 -16.20
C PRO A 58 -5.29 3.81 -15.74
N LEU A 59 -5.34 2.51 -15.58
CA LEU A 59 -4.19 1.70 -15.17
C LEU A 59 -3.55 1.03 -16.39
N PRO A 60 -2.23 0.84 -16.38
CA PRO A 60 -1.56 0.11 -17.45
C PRO A 60 -2.01 -1.35 -17.48
N GLY A 61 -2.18 -1.91 -18.69
CA GLY A 61 -2.66 -3.28 -18.88
C GLY A 61 -1.65 -4.38 -18.56
N ASN A 62 -0.46 -4.01 -18.07
CA ASN A 62 0.62 -4.94 -17.68
C ASN A 62 0.86 -4.97 -16.18
N ALA A 63 -0.23 -4.98 -15.41
CA ALA A 63 -0.15 -5.04 -13.95
C ALA A 63 0.69 -6.24 -13.48
N LEU A 64 1.45 -6.03 -12.42
CA LEU A 64 2.23 -7.10 -11.78
C LEU A 64 1.50 -7.61 -10.54
N ARG A 65 1.73 -8.89 -10.22
CA ARG A 65 1.32 -9.42 -8.92
C ARG A 65 1.94 -8.56 -7.82
N MET A 66 1.16 -8.24 -6.79
CA MET A 66 1.64 -7.48 -5.66
C MET A 66 1.12 -8.02 -4.33
N THR A 67 1.84 -7.73 -3.27
CA THR A 67 1.35 -7.84 -1.89
C THR A 67 0.99 -6.46 -1.37
N ALA A 68 -0.04 -6.37 -0.55
CA ALA A 68 -0.49 -5.12 0.02
C ALA A 68 -1.11 -5.33 1.41
N MET A 69 -1.20 -4.24 2.17
CA MET A 69 -1.78 -4.22 3.53
C MET A 69 -2.97 -3.25 3.60
N PRO A 70 -4.08 -3.56 2.93
CA PRO A 70 -5.27 -2.70 3.00
C PRO A 70 -5.98 -2.76 4.34
N ASN A 71 -6.88 -1.80 4.56
CA ASN A 71 -7.85 -1.88 5.63
C ASN A 71 -8.75 -3.11 5.43
N ALA A 72 -9.02 -3.84 6.51
CA ALA A 72 -9.95 -4.96 6.50
C ALA A 72 -11.40 -4.46 6.61
N VAL A 73 -11.81 -3.63 5.64
CA VAL A 73 -13.16 -3.05 5.57
C VAL A 73 -13.85 -3.58 4.32
N GLU A 74 -15.01 -4.19 4.52
CA GLU A 74 -15.79 -4.74 3.42
C GLU A 74 -16.26 -3.65 2.46
N GLY A 75 -16.27 -3.96 1.15
CA GLY A 75 -16.76 -3.05 0.11
C GLY A 75 -15.82 -1.89 -0.24
N LYS A 76 -14.64 -1.79 0.37
CA LYS A 76 -13.67 -0.71 0.09
C LYS A 76 -12.56 -1.11 -0.88
N GLY A 77 -12.61 -2.33 -1.41
CA GLY A 77 -11.57 -2.83 -2.32
C GLY A 77 -10.19 -2.88 -1.65
N ILE A 78 -9.15 -2.64 -2.44
CA ILE A 78 -7.77 -2.62 -1.96
C ILE A 78 -7.36 -1.16 -1.74
N TRP A 79 -7.76 -0.63 -0.61
CA TRP A 79 -7.30 0.68 -0.15
C TRP A 79 -6.10 0.49 0.77
N ALA A 80 -4.93 0.39 0.15
CA ALA A 80 -3.68 0.12 0.84
C ALA A 80 -2.73 1.31 0.73
N ALA A 81 -2.05 1.63 1.83
CA ALA A 81 -1.03 2.66 1.88
C ALA A 81 0.40 2.10 1.68
N SER A 82 0.55 0.80 1.58
CA SER A 82 1.84 0.15 1.30
C SER A 82 1.67 -1.17 0.57
N GLY A 83 2.68 -1.50 -0.21
CA GLY A 83 2.73 -2.76 -0.97
C GLY A 83 4.06 -2.97 -1.64
N VAL A 84 4.26 -4.19 -2.15
CA VAL A 84 5.45 -4.60 -2.91
C VAL A 84 5.00 -5.42 -4.10
N ASN A 85 5.50 -5.10 -5.29
CA ASN A 85 5.18 -5.85 -6.50
C ASN A 85 6.22 -6.93 -6.82
N ALA A 86 5.91 -7.77 -7.82
CA ALA A 86 6.76 -8.88 -8.23
C ALA A 86 8.11 -8.44 -8.86
N ALA A 87 8.29 -7.16 -9.16
CA ALA A 87 9.56 -6.60 -9.58
C ALA A 87 10.39 -6.06 -8.40
N ASN A 88 10.01 -6.37 -7.15
CA ASN A 88 10.64 -5.88 -5.92
C ASN A 88 10.58 -4.35 -5.76
N VAL A 89 9.59 -3.72 -6.37
CA VAL A 89 9.33 -2.30 -6.14
C VAL A 89 8.36 -2.18 -4.95
N GLY A 90 8.85 -1.57 -3.88
CA GLY A 90 8.05 -1.26 -2.69
C GLY A 90 7.55 0.18 -2.73
N MET A 91 6.34 0.39 -2.26
CA MET A 91 5.73 1.71 -2.11
C MET A 91 5.13 1.86 -0.73
N THR A 92 5.28 3.06 -0.17
CA THR A 92 4.56 3.49 1.02
C THR A 92 4.08 4.92 0.81
N ALA A 93 2.88 5.22 1.26
CA ALA A 93 2.30 6.55 1.19
C ALA A 93 2.03 7.06 2.61
N THR A 94 2.73 8.09 3.01
CA THR A 94 2.49 8.79 4.27
C THR A 94 1.74 10.07 3.99
N GLU A 95 0.63 10.27 4.68
CA GLU A 95 -0.15 11.50 4.50
C GLU A 95 0.65 12.71 4.96
N THR A 96 0.60 13.75 4.17
CA THR A 96 1.05 15.09 4.56
C THR A 96 -0.12 15.87 5.16
N ILE A 97 0.19 16.71 6.11
CA ILE A 97 -0.77 17.60 6.74
C ILE A 97 -0.86 18.90 5.94
#